data_95c103b02c3b48725a48ab4537e24102
#
_entry.id   95c103b02c3b48725a48ab4537e24102
#
_cell.length_a   1.000
_cell.length_b   1.000
_cell.length_c   1.000
_cell.angle_alpha   90.00
_cell.angle_beta   90.00
_cell.angle_gamma   90.00
#
_symmetry.space_group_name_H-M   'P 1'
#
loop_
_entity.id
_entity.type
_entity.pdbx_description
1 polymer ?
#
loop_
_entity_poly.entity_id
_entity_poly.type
_entity_poly.pdbx_seq_one_letter_code
_entity_poly.pdbx_strand_id
1 'polypeptide(L)'
;KRRIGYVSPEMHRAYMKDLPAIEIVASGLHDSIGLYVRPRPEQIGTCMDWMRVFGIEALAERTFMTLSSGEQRLVLLVRAFVKDPELLILDEPFHGLDTGRREQVRAIIDDFCMRPNKTLVMVTHYPEELPSCITHHKIM
;
A
#
# COMPACT_ATOMS: atom_id res chain seq x y z
N LYS A 1 7.58 14.47 -13.75
CA LYS A 1 8.22 13.47 -12.89
C LYS A 1 7.23 12.37 -12.52
N ARG A 2 7.57 11.13 -12.81
CA ARG A 2 6.70 10.00 -12.54
C ARG A 2 6.60 9.73 -11.04
N ARG A 3 5.39 9.44 -10.58
CA ARG A 3 5.17 8.99 -9.21
C ARG A 3 5.16 7.47 -9.19
N ILE A 4 5.93 6.90 -8.26
CA ILE A 4 6.09 5.45 -8.14
C ILE A 4 5.67 5.02 -6.74
N GLY A 5 4.75 4.04 -6.67
CA GLY A 5 4.40 3.39 -5.43
C GLY A 5 5.13 2.07 -5.33
N TYR A 6 5.68 1.75 -4.16
CA TYR A 6 6.47 0.55 -3.97
C TYR A 6 6.18 -0.10 -2.62
N VAL A 7 5.93 -1.41 -2.65
CA VAL A 7 5.76 -2.21 -1.44
C VAL A 7 6.51 -3.52 -1.61
N SER A 8 7.33 -3.86 -0.63
CA SER A 8 8.08 -5.11 -0.61
C SER A 8 8.28 -5.59 0.83
N PRO A 9 8.63 -6.87 1.03
CA PRO A 9 8.98 -7.34 2.38
C PRO A 9 10.17 -6.60 2.97
N GLU A 10 11.14 -6.22 2.15
CA GLU A 10 12.31 -5.47 2.62
C GLU A 10 11.92 -4.09 3.11
N MET A 11 11.06 -3.39 2.38
CA MET A 11 10.54 -2.10 2.79
C MET A 11 9.74 -2.22 4.08
N HIS A 12 8.96 -3.30 4.21
CA HIS A 12 8.20 -3.56 5.42
C HIS A 12 9.13 -3.63 6.63
N ARG A 13 10.22 -4.38 6.52
CA ARG A 13 11.19 -4.49 7.61
C ARG A 13 11.86 -3.16 7.91
N ALA A 14 12.13 -2.37 6.88
CA ALA A 14 12.75 -1.05 7.04
C ALA A 14 11.82 -0.03 7.69
N TYR A 15 10.51 -0.26 7.59
CA TYR A 15 9.51 0.71 8.02
C TYR A 15 8.96 0.44 9.42
N MET A 16 9.75 -0.19 10.27
CA MET A 16 9.35 -0.48 11.65
C MET A 16 9.52 0.78 12.50
N LYS A 17 8.60 1.72 12.33
CA LYS A 17 8.60 3.01 13.02
C LYS A 17 7.54 3.05 14.11
N ASP A 18 7.87 3.69 15.22
CA ASP A 18 6.95 3.86 16.35
C ASP A 18 6.08 5.10 16.13
N LEU A 19 5.32 5.08 15.05
CA LEU A 19 4.46 6.20 14.64
C LEU A 19 3.03 5.72 14.43
N PRO A 20 2.03 6.61 14.61
CA PRO A 20 0.66 6.27 14.24
C PRO A 20 0.55 5.89 12.77
N ALA A 21 -0.32 4.93 12.46
CA ALA A 21 -0.48 4.44 11.09
C ALA A 21 -0.79 5.57 10.10
N ILE A 22 -1.61 6.54 10.50
CA ILE A 22 -1.96 7.67 9.63
C ILE A 22 -0.73 8.48 9.22
N GLU A 23 0.25 8.61 10.11
CA GLU A 23 1.47 9.35 9.79
C GLU A 23 2.35 8.57 8.82
N ILE A 24 2.37 7.24 8.95
CA ILE A 24 3.11 6.40 8.00
C ILE A 24 2.47 6.50 6.61
N VAL A 25 1.15 6.43 6.54
CA VAL A 25 0.44 6.61 5.27
C VAL A 25 0.75 7.98 4.66
N ALA A 26 0.70 9.03 5.46
CA ALA A 26 0.96 10.39 5.00
C ALA A 26 2.38 10.57 4.48
N SER A 27 3.34 9.80 4.99
CA SER A 27 4.72 9.88 4.51
C SER A 27 4.84 9.51 3.03
N GLY A 28 3.88 8.74 2.51
CA GLY A 28 3.83 8.41 1.09
C GLY A 28 3.64 9.61 0.18
N LEU A 29 3.03 10.66 0.69
CA LEU A 29 2.82 11.89 -0.07
C LEU A 29 4.13 12.66 -0.30
N HIS A 30 5.13 12.39 0.50
CA HIS A 30 6.41 13.10 0.45
C HIS A 30 7.56 12.23 -0.06
N ASP A 31 7.30 10.96 -0.38
CA ASP A 31 8.32 10.01 -0.85
C ASP A 31 9.55 9.91 0.05
N SER A 32 9.39 10.19 1.34
CA SER A 32 10.52 10.16 2.25
C SER A 32 10.41 8.98 3.22
N ILE A 33 11.49 8.20 3.30
CA ILE A 33 11.67 7.19 4.33
C ILE A 33 12.68 7.78 5.31
N GLY A 34 12.27 7.92 6.56
CA GLY A 34 13.17 8.41 7.59
C GLY A 34 13.12 9.91 7.85
N LEU A 35 12.54 10.69 6.96
CA LEU A 35 12.30 12.10 7.21
C LEU A 35 10.85 12.28 7.62
N TYR A 36 10.64 12.80 8.81
CA TYR A 36 9.29 13.06 9.29
C TYR A 36 8.85 14.44 8.83
N VAL A 37 7.75 14.47 8.07
CA VAL A 37 7.10 15.71 7.66
C VAL A 37 5.68 15.67 8.20
N ARG A 38 5.31 16.66 9.01
CA ARG A 38 3.98 16.71 9.59
C ARG A 38 2.94 16.92 8.49
N PRO A 39 1.94 16.01 8.36
CA PRO A 39 0.95 16.15 7.30
C PRO A 39 0.04 17.34 7.54
N ARG A 40 -0.38 17.99 6.46
CA ARG A 40 -1.37 19.06 6.52
C ARG A 40 -2.77 18.47 6.68
N PRO A 41 -3.74 19.23 7.20
CA PRO A 41 -5.09 18.70 7.41
C PRO A 41 -5.74 18.12 6.15
N GLU A 42 -5.57 18.74 4.98
CA GLU A 42 -6.13 18.20 3.73
C GLU A 42 -5.45 16.91 3.31
N GLN A 43 -4.17 16.74 3.65
CA GLN A 43 -3.45 15.50 3.39
C GLN A 43 -3.95 14.38 4.29
N ILE A 44 -4.26 14.70 5.54
CA ILE A 44 -4.84 13.72 6.47
C ILE A 44 -6.19 13.23 5.94
N GLY A 45 -7.01 14.13 5.41
CA GLY A 45 -8.29 13.75 4.81
C GLY A 45 -8.13 12.76 3.69
N THR A 46 -7.19 13.01 2.78
CA THR A 46 -6.90 12.09 1.67
C THR A 46 -6.42 10.75 2.19
N CYS A 47 -5.55 10.75 3.18
CA CYS A 47 -5.04 9.52 3.78
C CYS A 47 -6.16 8.71 4.43
N MET A 48 -7.05 9.38 5.16
CA MET A 48 -8.18 8.70 5.79
C MET A 48 -9.12 8.09 4.77
N ASP A 49 -9.35 8.78 3.65
CA ASP A 49 -10.18 8.24 2.57
C ASP A 49 -9.59 6.93 2.04
N TRP A 50 -8.29 6.91 1.80
CA TRP A 50 -7.61 5.70 1.34
C TRP A 50 -7.63 4.59 2.39
N MET A 51 -7.42 4.94 3.66
CA MET A 51 -7.52 3.95 4.74
C MET A 51 -8.92 3.34 4.82
N ARG A 52 -9.94 4.16 4.55
CA ARG A 52 -11.32 3.70 4.52
C ARG A 52 -11.55 2.73 3.37
N VAL A 53 -10.99 3.02 2.19
CA VAL A 53 -11.08 2.12 1.04
C VAL A 53 -10.49 0.75 1.37
N PHE A 54 -9.40 0.72 2.13
CA PHE A 54 -8.76 -0.53 2.54
C PHE A 54 -9.38 -1.13 3.82
N GLY A 55 -10.37 -0.46 4.40
CA GLY A 55 -11.07 -0.96 5.59
C GLY A 55 -10.25 -0.91 6.87
N ILE A 56 -9.25 -0.02 6.94
CA ILE A 56 -8.38 0.08 8.12
C ILE A 56 -8.41 1.45 8.78
N GLU A 57 -9.46 2.23 8.56
CA GLU A 57 -9.57 3.57 9.15
C GLU A 57 -9.52 3.54 10.67
N ALA A 58 -9.99 2.45 11.30
CA ALA A 58 -9.94 2.31 12.75
C ALA A 58 -8.51 2.20 13.30
N LEU A 59 -7.54 1.92 12.43
CA LEU A 59 -6.14 1.77 12.84
C LEU A 59 -5.35 3.08 12.75
N ALA A 60 -5.97 4.15 12.27
CA ALA A 60 -5.27 5.39 11.92
C ALA A 60 -4.40 5.94 13.06
N GLU A 61 -4.90 5.92 14.28
CA GLU A 61 -4.19 6.48 15.42
C GLU A 61 -3.39 5.44 16.21
N ARG A 62 -3.47 4.18 15.82
CA ARG A 62 -2.71 3.12 16.46
C ARG A 62 -1.26 3.15 15.99
N THR A 63 -0.35 2.90 16.90
CA THR A 63 1.08 2.84 16.59
C THR A 63 1.39 1.64 15.70
N PHE A 64 2.11 1.89 14.63
CA PHE A 64 2.43 0.86 13.63
C PHE A 64 3.05 -0.39 14.27
N MET A 65 3.95 -0.20 15.22
CA MET A 65 4.64 -1.32 15.88
C MET A 65 3.70 -2.24 16.66
N THR A 66 2.51 -1.76 17.02
CA THR A 66 1.53 -2.57 17.77
C THR A 66 0.56 -3.32 16.86
N LEU A 67 0.63 -3.11 15.56
CA LEU A 67 -0.27 -3.76 14.60
C LEU A 67 0.24 -5.16 14.26
N SER A 68 -0.68 -6.03 13.83
CA SER A 68 -0.30 -7.34 13.31
C SER A 68 0.47 -7.17 12.00
N SER A 69 1.19 -8.21 11.57
CA SER A 69 1.94 -8.13 10.31
C SER A 69 1.04 -7.88 9.11
N GLY A 70 -0.17 -8.46 9.10
CA GLY A 70 -1.14 -8.21 8.05
C GLY A 70 -1.65 -6.78 8.06
N GLU A 71 -1.92 -6.24 9.24
CA GLU A 71 -2.34 -4.84 9.38
C GLU A 71 -1.23 -3.88 8.95
N GLN A 72 0.01 -4.18 9.33
CA GLN A 72 1.16 -3.40 8.89
C GLN A 72 1.29 -3.42 7.37
N ARG A 73 1.07 -4.58 6.77
CA ARG A 73 1.10 -4.72 5.30
C ARG A 73 0.06 -3.82 4.65
N LEU A 74 -1.16 -3.80 5.19
CA LEU A 74 -2.21 -2.95 4.67
C LEU A 74 -1.85 -1.47 4.78
N VAL A 75 -1.26 -1.05 5.88
CA VAL A 75 -0.82 0.34 6.06
C VAL A 75 0.19 0.72 4.98
N LEU A 76 1.15 -0.15 4.69
CA LEU A 76 2.15 0.13 3.66
C LEU A 76 1.56 0.13 2.25
N LEU A 77 0.55 -0.72 2.00
CA LEU A 77 -0.17 -0.68 0.73
C LEU A 77 -0.88 0.66 0.56
N VAL A 78 -1.59 1.11 1.60
CA VAL A 78 -2.25 2.42 1.55
C VAL A 78 -1.24 3.53 1.28
N ARG A 79 -0.09 3.47 1.93
CA ARG A 79 0.99 4.44 1.73
C ARG A 79 1.40 4.51 0.27
N ALA A 80 1.47 3.39 -0.41
CA ALA A 80 1.84 3.35 -1.83
C ALA A 80 0.77 3.96 -2.73
N PHE A 81 -0.51 3.82 -2.35
CA PHE A 81 -1.63 4.32 -3.16
C PHE A 81 -1.93 5.80 -2.93
N VAL A 82 -1.59 6.34 -1.77
CA VAL A 82 -2.06 7.68 -1.36
C VAL A 82 -1.55 8.80 -2.27
N LYS A 83 -0.41 8.61 -2.88
CA LYS A 83 0.16 9.61 -3.79
C LYS A 83 -0.32 9.45 -5.23
N ASP A 84 -1.27 8.57 -5.47
CA ASP A 84 -1.83 8.29 -6.79
C ASP A 84 -0.73 7.98 -7.81
N PRO A 85 0.01 6.88 -7.62
CA PRO A 85 1.17 6.59 -8.46
C PRO A 85 0.78 6.24 -9.90
N GLU A 86 1.66 6.55 -10.84
CA GLU A 86 1.53 6.12 -12.22
C GLU A 86 2.07 4.70 -12.41
N LEU A 87 3.09 4.36 -11.64
CA LEU A 87 3.68 3.03 -11.60
C LEU A 87 3.59 2.47 -10.20
N LEU A 88 2.98 1.30 -10.07
CA LEU A 88 2.85 0.62 -8.79
C LEU A 88 3.65 -0.69 -8.85
N ILE A 89 4.60 -0.82 -7.94
CA ILE A 89 5.44 -2.01 -7.86
C ILE A 89 5.11 -2.72 -6.55
N LEU A 90 4.58 -3.93 -6.65
CA LEU A 90 4.17 -4.73 -5.50
C LEU A 90 4.94 -6.04 -5.50
N ASP A 91 5.76 -6.23 -4.47
CA ASP A 91 6.53 -7.45 -4.27
C ASP A 91 5.93 -8.21 -3.09
N GLU A 92 5.33 -9.36 -3.37
CA GLU A 92 4.66 -10.20 -2.39
C GLU A 92 3.61 -9.41 -1.57
N PRO A 93 2.67 -8.70 -2.22
CA PRO A 93 1.78 -7.78 -1.52
C PRO A 93 0.75 -8.47 -0.61
N PHE A 94 0.46 -9.75 -0.87
CA PHE A 94 -0.57 -10.47 -0.11
C PHE A 94 -0.01 -11.25 1.08
N HIS A 95 1.30 -11.21 1.28
CA HIS A 95 1.93 -11.96 2.36
C HIS A 95 1.40 -11.49 3.72
N GLY A 96 0.95 -12.44 4.52
CA GLY A 96 0.43 -12.12 5.85
C GLY A 96 -1.04 -11.72 5.89
N LEU A 97 -1.71 -11.64 4.74
CA LEU A 97 -3.13 -11.29 4.68
C LEU A 97 -4.00 -12.55 4.69
N ASP A 98 -5.14 -12.47 5.39
CA ASP A 98 -6.14 -13.53 5.33
C ASP A 98 -6.91 -13.48 4.00
N THR A 99 -7.75 -14.50 3.76
CA THR A 99 -8.48 -14.63 2.49
C THR A 99 -9.36 -13.41 2.20
N GLY A 100 -10.10 -12.93 3.20
CA GLY A 100 -10.99 -11.77 3.00
C GLY A 100 -10.23 -10.51 2.63
N ARG A 101 -9.10 -10.27 3.29
CA ARG A 101 -8.28 -9.10 2.99
C ARG A 101 -7.57 -9.22 1.65
N ARG A 102 -7.15 -10.44 1.27
CA ARG A 102 -6.57 -10.67 -0.05
C ARG A 102 -7.56 -10.31 -1.16
N GLU A 103 -8.81 -10.74 -1.03
CA GLU A 103 -9.84 -10.44 -2.01
C GLU A 103 -10.11 -8.95 -2.11
N GLN A 104 -10.16 -8.27 -0.97
CA GLN A 104 -10.36 -6.82 -0.93
C GLN A 104 -9.21 -6.09 -1.62
N VAL A 105 -7.98 -6.44 -1.31
CA VAL A 105 -6.80 -5.80 -1.91
C VAL A 105 -6.74 -6.10 -3.40
N ARG A 106 -7.06 -7.35 -3.79
CA ARG A 106 -7.09 -7.72 -5.20
C ARG A 106 -8.06 -6.85 -5.98
N ALA A 107 -9.25 -6.61 -5.43
CA ALA A 107 -10.24 -5.76 -6.08
C ALA A 107 -9.75 -4.31 -6.22
N ILE A 108 -9.04 -3.81 -5.22
CA ILE A 108 -8.46 -2.46 -5.27
C ILE A 108 -7.38 -2.38 -6.34
N ILE A 109 -6.53 -3.40 -6.45
CA ILE A 109 -5.49 -3.45 -7.47
C ILE A 109 -6.11 -3.53 -8.88
N ASP A 110 -7.16 -4.34 -9.05
CA ASP A 110 -7.87 -4.41 -10.33
C ASP A 110 -8.43 -3.05 -10.72
N ASP A 111 -9.03 -2.34 -9.78
CA ASP A 111 -9.54 -0.99 -10.03
C ASP A 111 -8.44 -0.02 -10.45
N PHE A 112 -7.27 -0.12 -9.80
CA PHE A 112 -6.11 0.69 -10.16
C PHE A 112 -5.72 0.45 -11.62
N CYS A 113 -5.67 -0.81 -12.04
CA CYS A 113 -5.26 -1.18 -13.39
C CYS A 113 -6.25 -0.68 -14.46
N MET A 114 -7.51 -0.49 -14.10
CA MET A 114 -8.54 -0.02 -15.04
C MET A 114 -8.42 1.46 -15.33
N ARG A 115 -7.67 2.22 -14.56
CA ARG A 115 -7.50 3.65 -14.76
C ARG A 115 -6.50 3.91 -15.88
N PRO A 116 -6.69 4.98 -16.68
CA PRO A 116 -5.75 5.30 -17.76
C PRO A 116 -4.38 5.71 -17.22
N ASN A 117 -3.35 5.39 -17.99
CA ASN A 117 -1.96 5.77 -17.70
C ASN A 117 -1.41 5.17 -16.40
N LYS A 118 -1.93 4.01 -15.99
CA LYS A 118 -1.43 3.31 -14.80
C LYS A 118 -0.72 2.04 -15.24
N THR A 119 0.39 1.75 -14.56
CA THR A 119 1.19 0.55 -14.80
C THR A 119 1.39 -0.19 -13.50
N LEU A 120 1.21 -1.51 -13.55
CA LEU A 120 1.41 -2.38 -12.39
C LEU A 120 2.51 -3.37 -12.69
N VAL A 121 3.48 -3.47 -11.78
CA VAL A 121 4.46 -4.56 -11.74
C VAL A 121 4.24 -5.33 -10.45
N MET A 122 3.99 -6.61 -10.56
CA MET A 122 3.69 -7.44 -9.38
C MET A 122 4.56 -8.68 -9.39
N VAL A 123 5.21 -8.94 -8.27
CA VAL A 123 6.04 -10.13 -8.07
C VAL A 123 5.35 -11.01 -7.03
N THR A 124 5.07 -12.25 -7.39
CA THR A 124 4.50 -13.23 -6.46
C THR A 124 4.94 -14.62 -6.88
N HIS A 125 5.06 -15.52 -5.90
CA HIS A 125 5.35 -16.93 -6.15
C HIS A 125 4.07 -17.74 -6.38
N TYR A 126 2.90 -17.12 -6.26
CA TYR A 126 1.60 -17.79 -6.34
C TYR A 126 0.79 -17.20 -7.49
N PRO A 127 0.78 -17.88 -8.67
CA PRO A 127 0.05 -17.35 -9.84
C PRO A 127 -1.43 -17.04 -9.57
N GLU A 128 -2.06 -17.77 -8.66
CA GLU A 128 -3.46 -17.55 -8.30
C GLU A 128 -3.70 -16.21 -7.60
N GLU A 129 -2.65 -15.56 -7.13
CA GLU A 129 -2.76 -14.24 -6.51
C GLU A 129 -2.77 -13.12 -7.54
N LEU A 130 -2.42 -13.41 -8.79
CA LEU A 130 -2.35 -12.36 -9.81
C LEU A 130 -3.73 -11.78 -10.08
N PRO A 131 -3.83 -10.43 -10.14
CA PRO A 131 -5.09 -9.79 -10.53
C PRO A 131 -5.46 -10.11 -11.98
N SER A 132 -6.75 -10.01 -12.28
CA SER A 132 -7.25 -10.28 -13.65
C SER A 132 -6.73 -9.27 -14.66
N CYS A 133 -6.27 -8.10 -14.22
CA CYS A 133 -5.76 -7.06 -15.10
C CYS A 133 -4.35 -7.34 -15.64
N ILE A 134 -3.68 -8.38 -15.14
CA ILE A 134 -2.32 -8.70 -15.59
C ILE A 134 -2.37 -9.24 -17.02
N THR A 135 -1.69 -8.57 -17.94
CA THR A 135 -1.62 -8.97 -19.34
C THR A 135 -0.30 -9.66 -19.69
N HIS A 136 0.76 -9.31 -18.96
CA HIS A 136 2.06 -9.94 -19.14
C HIS A 136 2.61 -10.30 -17.76
N HIS A 137 3.02 -11.53 -17.59
CA HIS A 137 3.63 -11.94 -16.33
C HIS A 137 4.79 -12.87 -16.60
N LYS A 138 5.72 -12.89 -15.66
CA LYS A 138 6.88 -13.75 -15.68
C LYS A 138 7.00 -14.41 -14.32
N ILE A 139 7.09 -15.73 -14.32
CA ILE A 139 7.31 -16.49 -13.11
C ILE A 139 8.81 -16.61 -12.88
N MET A 140 9.23 -16.16 -11.70
CA MET A 140 10.64 -16.21 -11.34
C MET A 140 10.86 -17.14 -10.16
#